data_c88066d5f4e4b1c1f30511cf75c1395c
#
_entry.id   c88066d5f4e4b1c1f30511cf75c1395c
#
_cell.length_a   1.000
_cell.length_b   1.000
_cell.length_c   1.000
_cell.angle_alpha   90.00
_cell.angle_beta   90.00
_cell.angle_gamma   90.00
#
_symmetry.space_group_name_H-M   'P 1'
#
loop_
_entity.id
_entity.type
_entity.pdbx_description
1 polymer ?
#
loop_
_entity_poly.entity_id
_entity_poly.type
_entity_poly.pdbx_seq_one_letter_code
_entity_poly.pdbx_strand_id
1 'polypeptide(L)'
;MIKRTLAMAILMAGVAWRLCGADTGPNLIAAVHPESIRIDAAYNGARVTVTGSIPSEAGALIRVLGKAESYKLKQKGRVLGLWMNRGSVEISKVPGLFLLYRPTGAGDAQSTDPPELGLESIRQGAEVVAQDQNRKELLDEFFKLKQKAGLYGTVANAIRYEPATGPLKSFTAVLTLPAALPQGAFEVEVFAIQNGSVVAKDVRTIEVNEVGLPAWISTLAFQHGTLYGTLAVLVAIMAGWLTGTLFKAGKGAH
;
A
#
# COMPACT_ATOMS: atom_id res chain seq x y z
N MET A 1 -38.40 -52.33 27.06
CA MET A 1 -38.10 -51.84 25.70
C MET A 1 -38.46 -50.36 25.45
N ILE A 2 -38.95 -49.62 26.42
CA ILE A 2 -39.49 -48.23 26.24
C ILE A 2 -38.44 -47.10 26.59
N LYS A 3 -37.28 -47.46 27.19
CA LYS A 3 -36.28 -46.46 27.58
C LYS A 3 -35.19 -46.14 26.55
N ARG A 4 -35.14 -46.86 25.41
CA ARG A 4 -34.15 -46.61 24.33
C ARG A 4 -34.62 -45.70 23.21
N THR A 5 -35.91 -45.51 23.07
CA THR A 5 -36.51 -44.67 22.02
C THR A 5 -36.60 -43.19 22.37
N LEU A 6 -36.54 -42.84 23.69
CA LEU A 6 -36.65 -41.44 24.13
C LEU A 6 -35.29 -40.68 24.04
N ALA A 7 -34.17 -41.42 24.05
CA ALA A 7 -32.82 -40.79 23.97
C ALA A 7 -32.43 -40.37 22.53
N MET A 8 -33.06 -40.97 21.50
CA MET A 8 -32.72 -40.65 20.09
C MET A 8 -33.52 -39.49 19.52
N ALA A 9 -34.63 -39.11 20.14
CA ALA A 9 -35.45 -37.97 19.72
C ALA A 9 -34.87 -36.60 20.20
N ILE A 10 -34.09 -36.61 21.28
CA ILE A 10 -33.49 -35.36 21.81
C ILE A 10 -32.21 -34.96 21.06
N LEU A 11 -31.54 -35.92 20.40
CA LEU A 11 -30.31 -35.63 19.63
C LEU A 11 -30.57 -35.00 18.26
N MET A 12 -31.78 -35.13 17.69
CA MET A 12 -32.15 -34.55 16.39
C MET A 12 -32.69 -33.12 16.51
N ALA A 13 -33.09 -32.63 17.68
CA ALA A 13 -33.58 -31.27 17.87
C ALA A 13 -32.45 -30.24 18.06
N GLY A 14 -31.22 -30.69 18.29
CA GLY A 14 -30.07 -29.82 18.54
C GLY A 14 -29.30 -29.36 17.29
N VAL A 15 -29.58 -29.92 16.11
CA VAL A 15 -28.82 -29.62 14.86
C VAL A 15 -29.53 -28.58 13.96
N ALA A 16 -30.78 -28.27 14.23
CA ALA A 16 -31.57 -27.39 13.35
C ALA A 16 -31.46 -25.88 13.67
N TRP A 17 -30.68 -25.44 14.67
CA TRP A 17 -30.64 -24.03 15.09
C TRP A 17 -29.30 -23.31 14.81
N ARG A 18 -28.50 -23.85 13.89
CA ARG A 18 -27.25 -23.17 13.46
C ARG A 18 -27.24 -22.70 12.01
N LEU A 19 -28.39 -22.52 11.41
CA LEU A 19 -28.52 -22.05 10.01
C LEU A 19 -29.51 -20.87 9.92
N CYS A 20 -29.27 -19.80 10.69
CA CYS A 20 -29.87 -18.51 10.36
C CYS A 20 -29.09 -17.40 11.08
N GLY A 21 -27.89 -17.18 10.62
CA GLY A 21 -27.10 -15.98 10.83
C GLY A 21 -26.60 -15.55 9.46
N ALA A 22 -27.49 -15.25 8.54
CA ALA A 22 -27.15 -14.37 7.44
C ALA A 22 -26.93 -13.01 8.08
N ASP A 23 -25.65 -12.70 8.31
CA ASP A 23 -25.20 -11.37 8.69
C ASP A 23 -25.52 -10.47 7.49
N THR A 24 -26.75 -9.95 7.46
CA THR A 24 -27.19 -8.89 6.54
C THR A 24 -26.65 -7.57 7.07
N GLY A 25 -25.33 -7.49 7.22
CA GLY A 25 -24.64 -6.21 7.30
C GLY A 25 -24.93 -5.44 6.00
N PRO A 26 -24.98 -4.13 6.03
CA PRO A 26 -25.26 -3.32 4.85
C PRO A 26 -24.29 -3.72 3.74
N ASN A 27 -24.84 -4.20 2.61
CA ASN A 27 -24.07 -4.74 1.51
C ASN A 27 -23.17 -3.65 0.90
N LEU A 28 -21.90 -3.66 1.28
CA LEU A 28 -20.86 -2.96 0.57
C LEU A 28 -20.28 -3.96 -0.44
N ILE A 29 -20.38 -3.64 -1.73
CA ILE A 29 -19.74 -4.39 -2.80
C ILE A 29 -18.85 -3.41 -3.55
N ALA A 30 -17.57 -3.71 -3.64
CA ALA A 30 -16.64 -2.92 -4.40
C ALA A 30 -15.96 -3.76 -5.49
N ALA A 31 -15.69 -3.12 -6.63
CA ALA A 31 -14.90 -3.66 -7.71
C ALA A 31 -13.73 -2.75 -7.99
N VAL A 32 -12.58 -3.32 -8.30
CA VAL A 32 -11.33 -2.60 -8.57
C VAL A 32 -10.84 -2.92 -9.97
N HIS A 33 -10.50 -1.90 -10.75
CA HIS A 33 -10.03 -2.08 -12.12
C HIS A 33 -8.86 -1.13 -12.45
N PRO A 34 -7.74 -1.62 -12.99
CA PRO A 34 -7.37 -3.03 -13.17
C PRO A 34 -6.98 -3.71 -11.84
N GLU A 35 -7.10 -5.03 -11.78
CA GLU A 35 -6.66 -5.85 -10.64
C GLU A 35 -5.15 -6.08 -10.63
N SER A 36 -4.47 -5.80 -11.75
CA SER A 36 -3.03 -5.97 -11.90
C SER A 36 -2.40 -4.74 -12.57
N ILE A 37 -1.30 -4.27 -11.99
CA ILE A 37 -0.52 -3.15 -12.48
C ILE A 37 0.86 -3.67 -12.91
N ARG A 38 1.30 -3.23 -14.09
CA ARG A 38 2.60 -3.59 -14.66
C ARG A 38 3.55 -2.42 -14.52
N ILE A 39 4.69 -2.67 -13.88
CA ILE A 39 5.79 -1.71 -13.75
C ILE A 39 6.86 -2.06 -14.77
N ASP A 40 6.96 -1.26 -15.81
CA ASP A 40 8.02 -1.33 -16.81
C ASP A 40 9.00 -0.15 -16.67
N ALA A 41 9.97 -0.04 -17.59
CA ALA A 41 10.95 1.05 -17.57
C ALA A 41 10.36 2.45 -17.80
N ALA A 42 9.14 2.55 -18.35
CA ALA A 42 8.43 3.80 -18.60
C ALA A 42 7.37 4.11 -17.54
N TYR A 43 7.24 3.27 -16.50
CA TYR A 43 6.24 3.45 -15.46
C TYR A 43 6.40 4.77 -14.73
N ASN A 44 5.34 5.56 -14.70
CA ASN A 44 5.28 6.86 -14.00
C ASN A 44 3.99 7.00 -13.17
N GLY A 45 3.63 5.95 -12.45
CA GLY A 45 2.39 5.86 -11.69
C GLY A 45 1.25 5.19 -12.45
N ALA A 46 0.20 4.82 -11.73
CA ALA A 46 -0.97 4.15 -12.30
C ALA A 46 -2.26 4.78 -11.79
N ARG A 47 -3.33 4.61 -12.56
CA ARG A 47 -4.69 4.94 -12.14
C ARG A 47 -5.48 3.66 -12.00
N VAL A 48 -6.17 3.54 -10.88
CA VAL A 48 -7.06 2.43 -10.57
C VAL A 48 -8.44 2.98 -10.30
N THR A 49 -9.44 2.44 -10.95
CA THR A 49 -10.83 2.82 -10.72
C THR A 49 -11.46 1.84 -9.75
N VAL A 50 -12.07 2.37 -8.70
CA VAL A 50 -12.86 1.62 -7.74
C VAL A 50 -14.30 2.04 -7.88
N THR A 51 -15.18 1.08 -8.11
CA THR A 51 -16.63 1.29 -8.19
C THR A 51 -17.32 0.45 -7.14
N GLY A 52 -18.45 0.91 -6.66
CA GLY A 52 -19.18 0.15 -5.67
C GLY A 52 -20.48 0.81 -5.25
N SER A 53 -21.15 0.17 -4.30
CA SER A 53 -22.39 0.66 -3.72
C SER A 53 -22.31 0.62 -2.20
N ILE A 54 -22.77 1.69 -1.57
CA ILE A 54 -22.83 1.85 -0.11
C ILE A 54 -24.24 2.27 0.30
N PRO A 55 -24.61 2.14 1.58
CA PRO A 55 -25.86 2.72 2.08
C PRO A 55 -25.97 4.21 1.78
N SER A 56 -27.17 4.69 1.42
CA SER A 56 -27.40 6.07 1.00
C SER A 56 -26.95 7.10 2.03
N GLU A 57 -27.08 6.79 3.33
CA GLU A 57 -26.70 7.64 4.45
C GLU A 57 -25.19 7.58 4.78
N ALA A 58 -24.45 6.60 4.26
CA ALA A 58 -23.03 6.41 4.58
C ALA A 58 -22.11 7.20 3.62
N GLY A 59 -20.95 7.59 4.08
CA GLY A 59 -19.84 8.09 3.26
C GLY A 59 -18.87 6.97 2.91
N ALA A 60 -18.29 6.99 1.70
CA ALA A 60 -17.23 6.07 1.33
C ALA A 60 -15.86 6.64 1.73
N LEU A 61 -14.99 5.79 2.26
CA LEU A 61 -13.57 6.06 2.47
C LEU A 61 -12.79 4.89 1.87
N ILE A 62 -11.74 5.17 1.10
CA ILE A 62 -10.92 4.13 0.49
C ILE A 62 -9.50 4.26 1.00
N ARG A 63 -8.95 3.15 1.51
CA ARG A 63 -7.58 3.06 1.99
C ARG A 63 -6.81 2.03 1.17
N VAL A 64 -5.64 2.41 0.66
CA VAL A 64 -4.73 1.49 -0.02
C VAL A 64 -3.54 1.23 0.88
N LEU A 65 -3.33 -0.03 1.21
CA LEU A 65 -2.26 -0.48 2.08
C LEU A 65 -1.32 -1.43 1.36
N GLY A 66 -0.01 -1.16 1.48
CA GLY A 66 1.02 -2.14 1.17
C GLY A 66 1.25 -3.11 2.34
N LYS A 67 1.96 -4.19 2.06
CA LYS A 67 2.41 -5.13 3.11
C LYS A 67 3.20 -4.39 4.19
N ALA A 68 3.08 -4.86 5.44
CA ALA A 68 3.91 -4.38 6.54
C ALA A 68 5.38 -4.78 6.32
N GLU A 69 6.27 -3.83 6.47
CA GLU A 69 7.70 -3.96 6.19
C GLU A 69 8.55 -3.44 7.35
N SER A 70 9.85 -3.78 7.31
CA SER A 70 10.87 -3.26 8.21
C SER A 70 11.93 -2.49 7.42
N TYR A 71 12.23 -1.28 7.86
CA TYR A 71 13.18 -0.38 7.22
C TYR A 71 14.40 -0.16 8.10
N LYS A 72 15.59 -0.47 7.56
CA LYS A 72 16.87 -0.16 8.20
C LYS A 72 17.44 1.13 7.63
N LEU A 73 17.42 2.18 8.42
CA LEU A 73 17.90 3.51 8.06
C LEU A 73 19.26 3.77 8.71
N LYS A 74 20.18 4.42 7.97
CA LYS A 74 21.45 4.88 8.52
C LYS A 74 21.32 6.34 8.94
N GLN A 75 21.53 6.59 10.22
CA GLN A 75 21.54 7.94 10.76
C GLN A 75 22.88 8.59 10.44
N LYS A 76 22.85 9.72 9.73
CA LYS A 76 24.04 10.51 9.46
C LYS A 76 24.19 11.60 10.51
N GLY A 77 25.42 11.86 10.93
CA GLY A 77 25.72 12.93 11.86
C GLY A 77 27.14 13.48 11.67
N ARG A 78 27.40 14.67 12.17
CA ARG A 78 28.73 15.27 12.15
C ARG A 78 29.58 14.67 13.28
N VAL A 79 30.73 14.08 12.90
CA VAL A 79 31.76 13.61 13.81
C VAL A 79 33.07 14.27 13.39
N LEU A 80 33.68 15.03 14.26
CA LEU A 80 34.92 15.78 13.98
C LEU A 80 34.85 16.65 12.70
N GLY A 81 33.68 17.25 12.43
CA GLY A 81 33.46 18.09 11.25
C GLY A 81 33.05 17.33 9.96
N LEU A 82 33.14 16.01 9.93
CA LEU A 82 32.78 15.17 8.78
C LEU A 82 31.40 14.54 8.97
N TRP A 83 30.66 14.43 7.86
CA TRP A 83 29.39 13.70 7.84
C TRP A 83 29.63 12.18 7.78
N MET A 84 29.34 11.50 8.87
CA MET A 84 29.55 10.06 9.02
C MET A 84 28.27 9.34 9.47
N ASN A 85 28.20 8.03 9.26
CA ASN A 85 27.14 7.21 9.82
C ASN A 85 27.36 7.08 11.34
N ARG A 86 26.44 7.61 12.16
CA ARG A 86 26.49 7.55 13.63
C ARG A 86 25.77 6.34 14.21
N GLY A 87 24.83 5.75 13.45
CA GLY A 87 24.06 4.63 13.93
C GLY A 87 23.13 4.07 12.86
N SER A 88 22.39 3.04 13.23
CA SER A 88 21.30 2.48 12.44
C SER A 88 20.02 2.50 13.26
N VAL A 89 18.92 2.80 12.58
CA VAL A 89 17.57 2.81 13.12
C VAL A 89 16.79 1.77 12.35
N GLU A 90 16.08 0.90 13.05
CA GLU A 90 15.13 -0.03 12.45
C GLU A 90 13.71 0.39 12.80
N ILE A 91 12.89 0.63 11.77
CA ILE A 91 11.47 0.95 11.90
C ILE A 91 10.72 -0.22 11.30
N SER A 92 9.91 -0.90 12.09
CA SER A 92 9.15 -2.08 11.70
C SER A 92 7.65 -1.90 11.92
N LYS A 93 6.86 -2.83 11.35
CA LYS A 93 5.39 -2.81 11.37
C LYS A 93 4.77 -1.59 10.71
N VAL A 94 5.42 -1.07 9.67
CA VAL A 94 4.90 0.04 8.86
C VAL A 94 4.59 -0.45 7.45
N PRO A 95 3.45 -0.07 6.85
CA PRO A 95 3.11 -0.49 5.50
C PRO A 95 4.07 0.12 4.46
N GLY A 96 4.35 -0.60 3.38
CA GLY A 96 5.15 -0.09 2.26
C GLY A 96 4.49 1.12 1.59
N LEU A 97 3.15 1.12 1.53
CA LEU A 97 2.27 2.16 0.98
C LEU A 97 1.12 2.44 1.93
N PHE A 98 0.76 3.70 2.11
CA PHE A 98 -0.46 4.13 2.80
C PHE A 98 -1.07 5.32 2.06
N LEU A 99 -2.19 5.11 1.37
CA LEU A 99 -2.93 6.17 0.71
C LEU A 99 -4.39 6.14 1.15
N LEU A 100 -4.90 7.28 1.59
CA LEU A 100 -6.28 7.45 2.03
C LEU A 100 -7.02 8.38 1.06
N TYR A 101 -8.11 7.91 0.49
CA TYR A 101 -8.91 8.65 -0.49
C TYR A 101 -10.26 9.03 0.10
N ARG A 102 -10.60 10.30 -0.03
CA ARG A 102 -11.81 10.91 0.56
C ARG A 102 -12.79 11.36 -0.52
N PRO A 103 -14.09 11.44 -0.18
CA PRO A 103 -15.12 11.90 -1.09
C PRO A 103 -14.99 13.39 -1.43
N THR A 104 -15.57 13.77 -2.57
CA THR A 104 -15.75 15.17 -2.96
C THR A 104 -16.73 15.87 -2.01
N GLY A 105 -16.39 17.07 -1.54
CA GLY A 105 -17.23 17.85 -0.64
C GLY A 105 -17.13 17.45 0.85
N ALA A 106 -16.33 16.46 1.21
CA ALA A 106 -15.88 16.33 2.57
C ALA A 106 -14.92 17.50 2.84
N GLY A 107 -15.43 18.63 3.33
CA GLY A 107 -14.59 19.75 3.77
C GLY A 107 -13.48 19.25 4.71
N ASP A 108 -12.79 20.11 5.44
CA ASP A 108 -11.73 19.74 6.40
C ASP A 108 -12.21 18.77 7.52
N ALA A 109 -13.12 17.85 7.17
CA ALA A 109 -13.72 16.82 7.98
C ALA A 109 -12.72 15.73 8.39
N GLN A 110 -11.52 16.14 8.82
CA GLN A 110 -10.66 15.33 9.68
C GLN A 110 -11.38 14.89 10.96
N SER A 111 -12.50 15.54 11.28
CA SER A 111 -13.26 15.28 12.49
C SER A 111 -14.28 14.14 12.38
N THR A 112 -14.57 13.62 11.18
CA THR A 112 -15.61 12.59 10.99
C THR A 112 -15.05 11.21 10.64
N ASP A 113 -13.79 11.14 10.17
CA ASP A 113 -13.16 9.86 9.86
C ASP A 113 -12.76 9.15 11.16
N PRO A 114 -13.00 7.84 11.26
CA PRO A 114 -12.50 7.05 12.39
C PRO A 114 -10.97 7.20 12.51
N PRO A 115 -10.41 7.55 13.67
CA PRO A 115 -8.98 7.81 13.85
C PRO A 115 -8.13 6.57 13.52
N GLU A 116 -8.73 5.38 13.63
CA GLU A 116 -8.11 4.09 13.32
C GLU A 116 -7.77 3.91 11.83
N LEU A 117 -8.45 4.65 10.95
CA LEU A 117 -8.24 4.56 9.50
C LEU A 117 -7.19 5.54 9.00
N GLY A 118 -6.79 6.51 9.82
CA GLY A 118 -5.87 7.57 9.46
C GLY A 118 -4.39 7.17 9.58
N LEU A 119 -3.52 8.08 9.12
CA LEU A 119 -2.05 7.92 9.16
C LEU A 119 -1.53 7.82 10.61
N GLU A 120 -2.25 8.41 11.57
CA GLU A 120 -1.86 8.38 12.98
C GLU A 120 -1.93 6.97 13.58
N SER A 121 -2.86 6.13 13.12
CA SER A 121 -2.93 4.72 13.54
C SER A 121 -1.67 3.94 13.13
N ILE A 122 -1.14 4.20 11.93
CA ILE A 122 0.11 3.60 11.45
C ILE A 122 1.28 4.08 12.30
N ARG A 123 1.30 5.37 12.66
CA ARG A 123 2.35 5.96 13.51
C ARG A 123 2.37 5.32 14.91
N GLN A 124 1.21 5.10 15.49
CA GLN A 124 1.08 4.46 16.82
C GLN A 124 1.48 2.98 16.79
N GLY A 125 1.16 2.26 15.69
CA GLY A 125 1.52 0.86 15.49
C GLY A 125 2.98 0.61 15.12
N ALA A 126 3.73 1.65 14.70
CA ALA A 126 5.12 1.51 14.29
C ALA A 126 6.04 1.16 15.47
N GLU A 127 6.95 0.24 15.27
CA GLU A 127 8.00 -0.10 16.24
C GLU A 127 9.33 0.49 15.78
N VAL A 128 10.03 1.17 16.70
CA VAL A 128 11.33 1.78 16.43
C VAL A 128 12.36 1.21 17.37
N VAL A 129 13.40 0.62 16.81
CA VAL A 129 14.60 0.18 17.50
C VAL A 129 15.73 1.09 17.08
N ALA A 130 16.16 1.95 17.99
CA ALA A 130 17.25 2.91 17.78
C ALA A 130 18.23 2.89 18.95
N GLN A 131 19.49 3.17 18.68
CA GLN A 131 20.51 3.34 19.72
C GLN A 131 20.35 4.69 20.43
N ASP A 132 19.69 5.66 19.81
CA ASP A 132 19.45 7.01 20.34
C ASP A 132 17.97 7.21 20.70
N GLN A 133 17.67 8.03 21.71
CA GLN A 133 16.39 8.01 22.43
C GLN A 133 15.26 8.81 21.78
N ASN A 134 15.44 9.42 20.61
CA ASN A 134 14.42 10.30 20.03
C ASN A 134 13.49 9.59 19.03
N ARG A 135 12.72 8.57 19.51
CA ARG A 135 11.76 7.80 18.71
C ARG A 135 10.80 8.69 17.92
N LYS A 136 10.29 9.77 18.52
CA LYS A 136 9.29 10.64 17.89
C LYS A 136 9.89 11.36 16.67
N GLU A 137 11.07 11.94 16.80
CA GLU A 137 11.73 12.65 15.72
C GLU A 137 12.11 11.71 14.56
N LEU A 138 12.58 10.50 14.88
CA LEU A 138 12.90 9.49 13.88
C LEU A 138 11.65 9.04 13.09
N LEU A 139 10.52 8.86 13.76
CA LEU A 139 9.25 8.57 13.09
C LEU A 139 8.79 9.75 12.24
N ASP A 140 8.88 10.98 12.74
CA ASP A 140 8.49 12.17 11.99
C ASP A 140 9.29 12.31 10.69
N GLU A 141 10.61 12.11 10.75
CA GLU A 141 11.47 12.13 9.57
C GLU A 141 11.16 10.98 8.60
N PHE A 142 10.91 9.77 9.10
CA PHE A 142 10.52 8.64 8.28
C PHE A 142 9.20 8.90 7.54
N PHE A 143 8.18 9.41 8.24
CA PHE A 143 6.89 9.73 7.64
C PHE A 143 7.01 10.84 6.61
N LYS A 144 7.80 11.88 6.86
CA LYS A 144 8.11 12.92 5.88
C LYS A 144 8.77 12.36 4.62
N LEU A 145 9.72 11.44 4.76
CA LEU A 145 10.35 10.78 3.62
C LEU A 145 9.35 9.99 2.79
N LYS A 146 8.47 9.21 3.44
CA LYS A 146 7.41 8.45 2.76
C LYS A 146 6.39 9.36 2.07
N GLN A 147 6.01 10.46 2.71
CA GLN A 147 5.12 11.47 2.12
C GLN A 147 5.78 12.16 0.91
N LYS A 148 7.05 12.54 1.01
CA LYS A 148 7.81 13.14 -0.10
C LYS A 148 7.93 12.20 -1.29
N ALA A 149 8.04 10.89 -1.05
CA ALA A 149 8.04 9.86 -2.09
C ALA A 149 6.63 9.58 -2.66
N GLY A 150 5.58 10.21 -2.13
CA GLY A 150 4.19 9.96 -2.53
C GLY A 150 3.63 8.62 -2.05
N LEU A 151 4.38 7.90 -1.20
CA LEU A 151 3.97 6.58 -0.69
C LEU A 151 2.97 6.68 0.48
N TYR A 152 2.99 7.81 1.21
CA TYR A 152 2.04 8.09 2.28
C TYR A 152 1.31 9.38 2.00
N GLY A 153 -0.02 9.35 2.08
CA GLY A 153 -0.81 10.55 1.82
C GLY A 153 -2.31 10.38 1.98
N THR A 154 -2.98 11.53 1.98
CA THR A 154 -4.44 11.62 1.91
C THR A 154 -4.81 12.42 0.67
N VAL A 155 -5.69 11.88 -0.15
CA VAL A 155 -6.18 12.48 -1.38
C VAL A 155 -7.64 12.86 -1.20
N ALA A 156 -7.94 14.14 -1.22
CA ALA A 156 -9.30 14.63 -1.17
C ALA A 156 -9.95 14.61 -2.57
N ASN A 157 -11.28 14.63 -2.59
CA ASN A 157 -12.06 14.72 -3.83
C ASN A 157 -11.85 13.55 -4.82
N ALA A 158 -11.44 12.39 -4.31
CA ALA A 158 -11.17 11.21 -5.15
C ALA A 158 -12.42 10.36 -5.41
N ILE A 159 -13.43 10.47 -4.55
CA ILE A 159 -14.64 9.65 -4.62
C ILE A 159 -15.83 10.53 -5.04
N ARG A 160 -16.54 10.10 -6.07
CA ARG A 160 -17.75 10.76 -6.59
C ARG A 160 -18.93 9.84 -6.37
N TYR A 161 -20.05 10.41 -5.96
CA TYR A 161 -21.30 9.69 -5.78
C TYR A 161 -22.21 9.93 -6.98
N GLU A 162 -22.94 8.88 -7.34
CA GLU A 162 -24.08 8.99 -8.24
C GLU A 162 -25.35 9.24 -7.42
N PRO A 163 -26.41 9.79 -8.04
CA PRO A 163 -27.70 9.98 -7.37
C PRO A 163 -28.18 8.67 -6.74
N ALA A 164 -28.62 8.72 -5.49
CA ALA A 164 -29.08 7.53 -4.79
C ALA A 164 -30.36 6.98 -5.45
N THR A 165 -30.36 5.68 -5.71
CA THR A 165 -31.52 4.94 -6.22
C THR A 165 -31.97 3.98 -5.11
N GLY A 166 -32.86 4.43 -4.23
CA GLY A 166 -33.33 3.64 -3.09
C GLY A 166 -32.38 3.66 -1.88
N PRO A 167 -32.20 2.51 -1.18
CA PRO A 167 -31.41 2.43 0.06
C PRO A 167 -29.89 2.46 -0.16
N LEU A 168 -29.45 2.35 -1.42
CA LEU A 168 -28.05 2.34 -1.80
C LEU A 168 -27.72 3.52 -2.71
N LYS A 169 -26.48 4.01 -2.63
CA LYS A 169 -25.88 4.94 -3.59
C LYS A 169 -24.61 4.34 -4.17
N SER A 170 -24.43 4.50 -5.48
CA SER A 170 -23.23 4.09 -6.17
C SER A 170 -22.13 5.15 -6.01
N PHE A 171 -20.90 4.70 -6.04
CA PHE A 171 -19.75 5.59 -6.07
C PHE A 171 -18.72 5.12 -7.10
N THR A 172 -17.97 6.07 -7.60
CA THR A 172 -16.80 5.84 -8.45
C THR A 172 -15.63 6.65 -7.88
N ALA A 173 -14.50 5.99 -7.71
CA ALA A 173 -13.27 6.61 -7.25
C ALA A 173 -12.13 6.35 -8.22
N VAL A 174 -11.29 7.36 -8.46
CA VAL A 174 -10.06 7.22 -9.23
C VAL A 174 -8.88 7.35 -8.28
N LEU A 175 -8.23 6.23 -8.03
CA LEU A 175 -7.04 6.14 -7.18
C LEU A 175 -5.80 6.38 -8.05
N THR A 176 -5.01 7.38 -7.70
CA THR A 176 -3.72 7.64 -8.35
C THR A 176 -2.61 7.05 -7.49
N LEU A 177 -1.91 6.06 -8.03
CA LEU A 177 -0.78 5.41 -7.37
C LEU A 177 0.54 6.05 -7.81
N PRO A 178 1.52 6.19 -6.91
CA PRO A 178 2.77 6.91 -7.19
C PRO A 178 3.70 6.14 -8.14
N ALA A 179 4.64 6.87 -8.76
CA ALA A 179 5.70 6.27 -9.58
C ALA A 179 6.67 5.39 -8.77
N ALA A 180 6.85 5.68 -7.47
CA ALA A 180 7.71 4.91 -6.57
C ALA A 180 7.02 3.69 -5.96
N LEU A 181 5.92 3.20 -6.57
CA LEU A 181 5.18 2.03 -6.10
C LEU A 181 6.07 0.79 -6.14
N PRO A 182 6.30 0.08 -5.02
CA PRO A 182 7.05 -1.17 -5.04
C PRO A 182 6.20 -2.31 -5.63
N GLN A 183 6.88 -3.38 -6.08
CA GLN A 183 6.19 -4.60 -6.47
C GLN A 183 5.57 -5.31 -5.27
N GLY A 184 4.46 -6.03 -5.49
CA GLY A 184 3.78 -6.82 -4.46
C GLY A 184 2.26 -6.71 -4.52
N ALA A 185 1.61 -7.29 -3.52
CA ALA A 185 0.17 -7.21 -3.34
C ALA A 185 -0.20 -6.01 -2.45
N PHE A 186 -1.21 -5.27 -2.86
CA PHE A 186 -1.75 -4.13 -2.14
C PHE A 186 -3.22 -4.36 -1.85
N GLU A 187 -3.62 -4.08 -0.62
CA GLU A 187 -5.01 -4.17 -0.20
C GLU A 187 -5.72 -2.83 -0.43
N VAL A 188 -6.81 -2.88 -1.15
CA VAL A 188 -7.74 -1.75 -1.33
C VAL A 188 -8.93 -2.01 -0.42
N GLU A 189 -8.96 -1.32 0.68
CA GLU A 189 -10.03 -1.40 1.65
C GLU A 189 -11.03 -0.28 1.40
N VAL A 190 -12.27 -0.65 1.20
CA VAL A 190 -13.39 0.28 1.04
C VAL A 190 -14.21 0.23 2.31
N PHE A 191 -14.45 1.38 2.90
CA PHE A 191 -15.23 1.54 4.11
C PHE A 191 -16.49 2.37 3.84
N ALA A 192 -17.61 1.92 4.35
CA ALA A 192 -18.80 2.75 4.49
C ALA A 192 -18.84 3.32 5.92
N ILE A 193 -18.85 4.64 6.04
CA ILE A 193 -18.81 5.35 7.31
C ILE A 193 -20.14 6.07 7.53
N GLN A 194 -20.75 5.87 8.67
CA GLN A 194 -21.96 6.56 9.09
C GLN A 194 -21.79 7.04 10.53
N ASN A 195 -22.05 8.32 10.78
CA ASN A 195 -21.89 8.94 12.11
C ASN A 195 -20.52 8.72 12.75
N GLY A 196 -19.43 8.74 11.95
CA GLY A 196 -18.08 8.54 12.43
C GLY A 196 -17.70 7.08 12.75
N SER A 197 -18.57 6.12 12.44
CA SER A 197 -18.34 4.69 12.67
C SER A 197 -18.35 3.91 11.35
N VAL A 198 -17.51 2.87 11.26
CA VAL A 198 -17.50 1.96 10.13
C VAL A 198 -18.70 1.03 10.21
N VAL A 199 -19.61 1.13 9.24
CA VAL A 199 -20.82 0.28 9.16
C VAL A 199 -20.67 -0.90 8.20
N ALA A 200 -19.76 -0.80 7.22
CA ALA A 200 -19.41 -1.90 6.32
C ALA A 200 -17.98 -1.76 5.80
N LYS A 201 -17.37 -2.88 5.43
CA LYS A 201 -16.03 -2.96 4.86
C LYS A 201 -15.99 -4.02 3.76
N ASP A 202 -15.33 -3.70 2.64
CA ASP A 202 -14.93 -4.66 1.60
C ASP A 202 -13.44 -4.52 1.31
N VAL A 203 -12.76 -5.62 1.01
CA VAL A 203 -11.31 -5.64 0.75
C VAL A 203 -11.06 -6.28 -0.60
N ARG A 204 -10.31 -5.59 -1.44
CA ARG A 204 -9.85 -6.08 -2.74
C ARG A 204 -8.34 -6.02 -2.80
N THR A 205 -7.75 -6.90 -3.60
CA THR A 205 -6.30 -6.94 -3.78
C THR A 205 -5.93 -6.47 -5.18
N ILE A 206 -4.86 -5.66 -5.26
CA ILE A 206 -4.23 -5.27 -6.52
C ILE A 206 -2.83 -5.88 -6.53
N GLU A 207 -2.51 -6.60 -7.60
CA GLU A 207 -1.19 -7.16 -7.85
C GLU A 207 -0.34 -6.17 -8.64
N VAL A 208 0.85 -5.85 -8.14
CA VAL A 208 1.82 -4.98 -8.81
C VAL A 208 3.06 -5.78 -9.18
N ASN A 209 3.31 -5.93 -10.46
CA ASN A 209 4.35 -6.80 -10.99
C ASN A 209 5.33 -6.03 -11.88
N GLU A 210 6.63 -6.20 -11.62
CA GLU A 210 7.66 -5.73 -12.55
C GLU A 210 7.63 -6.55 -13.83
N VAL A 211 7.76 -5.87 -14.98
CA VAL A 211 7.76 -6.50 -16.29
C VAL A 211 8.85 -5.93 -17.19
N GLY A 212 9.24 -6.66 -18.24
CA GLY A 212 10.22 -6.21 -19.21
C GLY A 212 11.63 -6.09 -18.65
N LEU A 213 12.34 -5.01 -18.99
CA LEU A 213 13.74 -4.80 -18.62
C LEU A 213 13.98 -4.76 -17.10
N PRO A 214 13.19 -4.05 -16.28
CA PRO A 214 13.33 -4.07 -14.82
C PRO A 214 13.22 -5.49 -14.25
N ALA A 215 12.22 -6.25 -14.63
CA ALA A 215 12.04 -7.63 -14.18
C ALA A 215 13.22 -8.54 -14.58
N TRP A 216 13.74 -8.38 -15.80
CA TRP A 216 14.88 -9.15 -16.27
C TRP A 216 16.14 -8.83 -15.47
N ILE A 217 16.44 -7.54 -15.23
CA ILE A 217 17.60 -7.11 -14.42
C ILE A 217 17.45 -7.60 -12.98
N SER A 218 16.27 -7.47 -12.39
CA SER A 218 15.97 -7.92 -11.03
C SER A 218 16.19 -9.43 -10.90
N THR A 219 15.62 -10.22 -11.82
CA THR A 219 15.81 -11.68 -11.86
C THR A 219 17.29 -12.05 -12.01
N LEU A 220 18.01 -11.38 -12.92
CA LEU A 220 19.43 -11.64 -13.14
C LEU A 220 20.27 -11.31 -11.89
N ALA A 221 19.99 -10.18 -11.23
CA ALA A 221 20.73 -9.74 -10.06
C ALA A 221 20.50 -10.65 -8.83
N PHE A 222 19.26 -11.07 -8.59
CA PHE A 222 18.90 -11.83 -7.38
C PHE A 222 18.96 -13.35 -7.56
N GLN A 223 18.68 -13.86 -8.75
CA GLN A 223 18.69 -15.31 -8.99
C GLN A 223 20.00 -15.81 -9.63
N HIS A 224 20.69 -14.95 -10.39
CA HIS A 224 21.91 -15.29 -11.13
C HIS A 224 23.02 -14.26 -10.89
N GLY A 225 23.35 -13.97 -9.63
CA GLY A 225 24.27 -12.89 -9.23
C GLY A 225 25.67 -12.99 -9.87
N THR A 226 26.19 -14.20 -10.13
CA THR A 226 27.47 -14.39 -10.85
C THR A 226 27.38 -13.94 -12.31
N LEU A 227 26.31 -14.28 -13.01
CA LEU A 227 26.06 -13.81 -14.38
C LEU A 227 25.87 -12.31 -14.43
N TYR A 228 25.12 -11.75 -13.49
CA TYR A 228 24.93 -10.31 -13.37
C TYR A 228 26.28 -9.59 -13.17
N GLY A 229 27.12 -10.05 -12.23
CA GLY A 229 28.43 -9.46 -11.97
C GLY A 229 29.35 -9.53 -13.18
N THR A 230 29.41 -10.68 -13.88
CA THR A 230 30.20 -10.85 -15.09
C THR A 230 29.74 -9.91 -16.21
N LEU A 231 28.42 -9.81 -16.43
CA LEU A 231 27.83 -8.91 -17.41
C LEU A 231 28.14 -7.44 -17.10
N ALA A 232 28.02 -7.05 -15.84
CA ALA A 232 28.33 -5.68 -15.38
C ALA A 232 29.80 -5.31 -15.66
N VAL A 233 30.74 -6.22 -15.41
CA VAL A 233 32.18 -6.02 -15.74
C VAL A 233 32.40 -5.86 -17.24
N LEU A 234 31.77 -6.72 -18.06
CA LEU A 234 31.88 -6.60 -19.52
C LEU A 234 31.33 -5.27 -20.05
N VAL A 235 30.17 -4.84 -19.55
CA VAL A 235 29.57 -3.53 -19.88
C VAL A 235 30.50 -2.39 -19.48
N ALA A 236 31.08 -2.44 -18.27
CA ALA A 236 32.02 -1.42 -17.81
C ALA A 236 33.30 -1.34 -18.69
N ILE A 237 33.87 -2.49 -19.08
CA ILE A 237 35.02 -2.55 -20.00
C ILE A 237 34.66 -1.94 -21.35
N MET A 238 33.54 -2.33 -21.94
CA MET A 238 33.08 -1.79 -23.23
C MET A 238 32.82 -0.27 -23.14
N ALA A 239 32.16 0.20 -22.12
CA ALA A 239 31.90 1.63 -21.90
C ALA A 239 33.22 2.41 -21.73
N GLY A 240 34.17 1.90 -20.95
CA GLY A 240 35.51 2.48 -20.79
C GLY A 240 36.32 2.54 -22.08
N TRP A 241 36.31 1.45 -22.87
CA TRP A 241 36.96 1.42 -24.16
C TRP A 241 36.33 2.41 -25.16
N LEU A 242 35.00 2.44 -25.26
CA LEU A 242 34.27 3.37 -26.12
C LEU A 242 34.57 4.84 -25.75
N THR A 243 34.51 5.17 -24.46
CA THR A 243 34.81 6.52 -23.97
C THR A 243 36.26 6.88 -24.26
N GLY A 244 37.20 5.96 -24.01
CA GLY A 244 38.61 6.18 -24.29
C GLY A 244 38.92 6.43 -25.79
N THR A 245 38.23 5.74 -26.72
CA THR A 245 38.37 5.97 -28.16
C THR A 245 37.78 7.29 -28.61
N LEU A 246 36.60 7.67 -28.09
CA LEU A 246 35.94 8.95 -28.41
C LEU A 246 36.77 10.15 -27.95
N PHE A 247 37.31 10.12 -26.74
CA PHE A 247 38.13 11.21 -26.21
C PHE A 247 39.55 11.25 -26.79
N LYS A 248 40.07 10.12 -27.27
CA LYS A 248 41.38 10.10 -27.96
C LYS A 248 41.31 10.74 -29.35
N ALA A 249 40.19 10.64 -30.04
CA ALA A 249 39.98 11.27 -31.35
C ALA A 249 39.94 12.80 -31.31
N GLY A 250 39.65 13.41 -30.15
CA GLY A 250 39.60 14.87 -30.00
C GLY A 250 40.95 15.58 -29.78
N LYS A 251 42.07 14.88 -29.63
CA LYS A 251 43.42 15.45 -29.38
C LYS A 251 44.31 15.59 -30.62
N GLY A 252 43.76 15.49 -31.80
CA GLY A 252 44.51 15.52 -33.08
C GLY A 252 44.37 16.79 -33.92
N ALA A 253 43.99 17.92 -33.34
CA ALA A 253 43.89 19.18 -34.05
C ALA A 253 44.63 20.32 -33.31
N HIS A 254 45.98 20.30 -33.42
CA HIS A 254 46.87 21.45 -33.25
C HIS A 254 47.96 21.38 -34.27
#